data_28d1a7cd7995f68a364aa4096194b9fe
#
_entry.id   28d1a7cd7995f68a364aa4096194b9fe
#
_cell.length_a   1.000
_cell.length_b   1.000
_cell.length_c   1.000
_cell.angle_alpha   90.00
_cell.angle_beta   90.00
_cell.angle_gamma   90.00
#
_symmetry.space_group_name_H-M   'P 1'
#
loop_
_entity.id
_entity.type
_entity.pdbx_description
1 polymer ?
#
loop_
_entity_poly.entity_id
_entity_poly.type
_entity_poly.pdbx_seq_one_letter_code
_entity_poly.pdbx_strand_id
1 'polypeptide(L)'
;TNELFFEGLEIPEENLIGEEGGGFKYILDGLNAERTLIAAECIGDGYWFMDRVTNYVKDRTVFGRPIGQNQGVQFPIARAHINVEAASLMRYEACRLFDAHEPCGAQANMAKLLAADASWEAANACLQFHGGFGFATEYDVERKFRETRLYQVAPISTNLILSYVAEHILGLPRSF
;
A
#
# COMPACT_ATOMS: atom_id res chain seq x y z
N THR A 1 -13.71 9.10 8.38
CA THR A 1 -13.24 9.04 9.78
C THR A 1 -14.25 9.76 10.65
N ASN A 2 -14.65 9.12 11.74
CA ASN A 2 -15.61 9.66 12.70
C ASN A 2 -14.95 9.82 14.06
N GLU A 3 -15.46 10.73 14.85
CA GLU A 3 -15.13 10.88 16.26
C GLU A 3 -16.29 10.26 17.07
N LEU A 4 -15.95 9.41 18.05
CA LEU A 4 -16.92 8.73 18.90
C LEU A 4 -16.74 9.20 20.34
N PHE A 5 -17.85 9.54 20.98
CA PHE A 5 -17.87 9.95 22.38
C PHE A 5 -18.64 8.89 23.18
N PHE A 6 -18.03 8.44 24.28
CA PHE A 6 -18.65 7.51 25.21
C PHE A 6 -18.75 8.19 26.58
N GLU A 7 -19.93 8.31 27.11
CA GLU A 7 -20.19 8.89 28.41
C GLU A 7 -21.07 7.93 29.24
N GLY A 8 -20.56 7.48 30.37
CA GLY A 8 -21.28 6.57 31.27
C GLY A 8 -21.62 5.21 30.67
N LEU A 9 -20.89 4.75 29.64
CA LEU A 9 -21.08 3.41 29.05
C LEU A 9 -20.54 2.35 30.00
N GLU A 10 -21.45 1.56 30.59
CA GLU A 10 -21.10 0.41 31.41
C GLU A 10 -20.88 -0.83 30.54
N ILE A 11 -19.77 -1.53 30.75
CA ILE A 11 -19.43 -2.77 30.06
C ILE A 11 -19.26 -3.84 31.15
N PRO A 12 -19.98 -5.00 31.04
CA PRO A 12 -19.82 -6.12 31.96
C PRO A 12 -18.39 -6.65 31.99
N GLU A 13 -17.90 -7.03 33.17
CA GLU A 13 -16.53 -7.50 33.39
C GLU A 13 -16.21 -8.75 32.51
N GLU A 14 -17.17 -9.61 32.29
CA GLU A 14 -17.03 -10.79 31.45
C GLU A 14 -16.77 -10.47 29.97
N ASN A 15 -16.99 -9.23 29.54
CA ASN A 15 -16.66 -8.76 28.18
C ASN A 15 -15.21 -8.25 28.04
N LEU A 16 -14.41 -8.32 29.11
CA LEU A 16 -12.99 -8.00 29.02
C LEU A 16 -12.26 -9.02 28.12
N ILE A 17 -11.56 -8.51 27.12
CA ILE A 17 -10.75 -9.34 26.20
C ILE A 17 -9.32 -9.43 26.75
N GLY A 18 -8.92 -10.61 27.19
CA GLY A 18 -7.58 -10.87 27.74
C GLY A 18 -7.39 -10.32 29.14
N GLU A 19 -6.19 -9.88 29.47
CA GLU A 19 -5.80 -9.36 30.79
C GLU A 19 -5.88 -7.84 30.85
N GLU A 20 -6.25 -7.31 32.01
CA GLU A 20 -6.26 -5.87 32.26
C GLU A 20 -4.87 -5.27 32.01
N GLY A 21 -4.80 -4.15 31.26
CA GLY A 21 -3.56 -3.50 30.85
C GLY A 21 -2.88 -4.10 29.62
N GLY A 22 -3.33 -5.26 29.12
CA GLY A 22 -2.78 -5.96 27.94
C GLY A 22 -3.32 -5.50 26.59
N GLY A 23 -4.37 -4.67 26.54
CA GLY A 23 -5.16 -4.37 25.35
C GLY A 23 -4.36 -3.85 24.15
N PHE A 24 -3.37 -2.99 24.39
CA PHE A 24 -2.53 -2.45 23.31
C PHE A 24 -1.72 -3.55 22.58
N LYS A 25 -1.21 -4.53 23.33
CA LYS A 25 -0.49 -5.67 22.77
C LYS A 25 -1.42 -6.52 21.89
N TYR A 26 -2.64 -6.79 22.37
CA TYR A 26 -3.63 -7.56 21.59
C TYR A 26 -4.03 -6.87 20.29
N ILE A 27 -4.19 -5.53 20.32
CA ILE A 27 -4.45 -4.75 19.10
C ILE A 27 -3.28 -4.85 18.12
N LEU A 28 -2.03 -4.77 18.58
CA LEU A 28 -0.85 -4.87 17.71
C LEU A 28 -0.76 -6.21 16.97
N ASP A 29 -1.16 -7.30 17.60
CA ASP A 29 -1.18 -8.63 16.95
C ASP A 29 -2.16 -8.63 15.76
N GLY A 30 -3.36 -8.07 15.93
CA GLY A 30 -4.34 -7.91 14.85
C GLY A 30 -3.87 -6.99 13.73
N LEU A 31 -3.13 -5.92 14.06
CA LEU A 31 -2.64 -4.95 13.08
C LEU A 31 -1.61 -5.50 12.09
N ASN A 32 -0.91 -6.59 12.38
CA ASN A 32 -0.01 -7.22 11.42
C ASN A 32 -0.79 -7.84 10.24
N ALA A 33 -1.92 -8.49 10.52
CA ALA A 33 -2.82 -9.00 9.49
C ALA A 33 -3.39 -7.86 8.65
N GLU A 34 -3.83 -6.77 9.29
CA GLU A 34 -4.37 -5.60 8.60
C GLU A 34 -3.33 -4.95 7.67
N ARG A 35 -2.08 -4.76 8.12
CA ARG A 35 -1.00 -4.23 7.26
C ARG A 35 -0.76 -5.11 6.04
N THR A 36 -0.80 -6.42 6.21
CA THR A 36 -0.64 -7.39 5.11
C THR A 36 -1.81 -7.34 4.12
N LEU A 37 -3.04 -7.16 4.61
CA LEU A 37 -4.23 -6.94 3.78
C LEU A 37 -4.11 -5.65 2.97
N ILE A 38 -3.77 -4.53 3.60
CA ILE A 38 -3.58 -3.26 2.91
C ILE A 38 -2.44 -3.33 1.88
N ALA A 39 -1.37 -4.06 2.17
CA ALA A 39 -0.33 -4.33 1.17
C ALA A 39 -0.90 -5.07 -0.05
N ALA A 40 -1.81 -6.04 0.15
CA ALA A 40 -2.46 -6.75 -0.95
C ALA A 40 -3.38 -5.83 -1.77
N GLU A 41 -4.12 -4.92 -1.14
CA GLU A 41 -4.94 -3.91 -1.81
C GLU A 41 -4.07 -2.98 -2.67
N CYS A 42 -2.97 -2.45 -2.11
CA CYS A 42 -2.01 -1.62 -2.85
C CYS A 42 -1.46 -2.35 -4.09
N ILE A 43 -1.10 -3.62 -3.96
CA ILE A 43 -0.58 -4.43 -5.07
C ILE A 43 -1.66 -4.64 -6.13
N GLY A 44 -2.92 -4.89 -5.72
CA GLY A 44 -4.07 -4.96 -6.63
C GLY A 44 -4.25 -3.66 -7.42
N ASP A 45 -4.15 -2.51 -6.75
CA ASP A 45 -4.15 -1.19 -7.39
C ASP A 45 -2.98 -1.03 -8.35
N GLY A 46 -1.78 -1.43 -7.95
CA GLY A 46 -0.59 -1.41 -8.79
C GLY A 46 -0.79 -2.19 -10.08
N TYR A 47 -1.31 -3.41 -10.01
CA TYR A 47 -1.63 -4.23 -11.20
C TYR A 47 -2.70 -3.59 -12.07
N TRP A 48 -3.73 -3.00 -11.48
CA TRP A 48 -4.76 -2.29 -12.22
C TRP A 48 -4.17 -1.12 -13.02
N PHE A 49 -3.32 -0.29 -12.41
CA PHE A 49 -2.64 0.80 -13.10
C PHE A 49 -1.73 0.31 -14.22
N MET A 50 -1.00 -0.79 -13.98
CA MET A 50 -0.12 -1.38 -14.98
C MET A 50 -0.89 -1.91 -16.20
N ASP A 51 -2.01 -2.58 -15.97
CA ASP A 51 -2.89 -3.02 -17.06
C ASP A 51 -3.41 -1.82 -17.87
N ARG A 52 -3.96 -0.81 -17.20
CA ARG A 52 -4.52 0.38 -17.85
C ARG A 52 -3.49 1.13 -18.68
N VAL A 53 -2.33 1.46 -18.10
CA VAL A 53 -1.30 2.22 -18.81
C VAL A 53 -0.70 1.42 -19.95
N THR A 54 -0.45 0.12 -19.76
CA THR A 54 0.15 -0.73 -20.79
C THR A 54 -0.73 -0.85 -22.03
N ASN A 55 -2.04 -1.02 -21.85
CA ASN A 55 -2.99 -1.07 -22.96
C ASN A 55 -3.10 0.30 -23.64
N TYR A 56 -3.24 1.37 -22.86
CA TYR A 56 -3.34 2.71 -23.42
C TYR A 56 -2.14 3.11 -24.28
N VAL A 57 -0.90 2.89 -23.81
CA VAL A 57 0.31 3.31 -24.54
C VAL A 57 0.58 2.49 -25.80
N LYS A 58 0.03 1.25 -25.89
CA LYS A 58 0.07 0.44 -27.11
C LYS A 58 -0.84 0.97 -28.21
N ASP A 59 -2.01 1.51 -27.82
CA ASP A 59 -3.04 1.94 -28.75
C ASP A 59 -2.92 3.43 -29.09
N ARG A 60 -2.50 4.26 -28.14
CA ARG A 60 -2.40 5.71 -28.34
C ARG A 60 -1.29 6.06 -29.33
N THR A 61 -1.68 6.53 -30.50
CA THR A 61 -0.76 6.92 -31.58
C THR A 61 -0.58 8.44 -31.60
N VAL A 62 0.68 8.89 -31.57
CA VAL A 62 1.10 10.30 -31.74
C VAL A 62 2.31 10.32 -32.68
N PHE A 63 2.34 11.27 -33.61
CA PHE A 63 3.38 11.36 -34.64
C PHE A 63 3.59 10.07 -35.44
N GLY A 64 2.48 9.38 -35.75
CA GLY A 64 2.47 8.20 -36.63
C GLY A 64 2.90 6.89 -35.97
N ARG A 65 3.10 6.84 -34.65
CA ARG A 65 3.46 5.61 -33.95
C ARG A 65 2.87 5.55 -32.53
N PRO A 66 2.67 4.36 -31.96
CA PRO A 66 2.27 4.20 -30.56
C PRO A 66 3.25 4.90 -29.60
N ILE A 67 2.71 5.60 -28.60
CA ILE A 67 3.57 6.29 -27.61
C ILE A 67 4.40 5.31 -26.79
N GLY A 68 3.94 4.07 -26.63
CA GLY A 68 4.67 2.98 -25.98
C GLY A 68 5.99 2.57 -26.67
N GLN A 69 6.28 3.07 -27.87
CA GLN A 69 7.58 2.87 -28.53
C GLN A 69 8.68 3.82 -28.03
N ASN A 70 8.36 4.76 -27.13
CA ASN A 70 9.33 5.70 -26.59
C ASN A 70 9.91 5.19 -25.28
N GLN A 71 11.22 5.17 -25.10
CA GLN A 71 11.88 4.75 -23.87
C GLN A 71 11.47 5.59 -22.67
N GLY A 72 11.20 6.90 -22.88
CA GLY A 72 10.67 7.79 -21.83
C GLY A 72 9.28 7.39 -21.31
N VAL A 73 8.55 6.55 -22.03
CA VAL A 73 7.28 5.94 -21.63
C VAL A 73 7.50 4.54 -21.07
N GLN A 74 8.32 3.72 -21.76
CA GLN A 74 8.56 2.32 -21.38
C GLN A 74 9.26 2.17 -20.04
N PHE A 75 10.30 2.95 -19.77
CA PHE A 75 11.15 2.76 -18.60
C PHE A 75 10.43 3.07 -17.28
N PRO A 76 9.67 4.17 -17.13
CA PRO A 76 8.87 4.38 -15.92
C PRO A 76 7.82 3.29 -15.68
N ILE A 77 7.14 2.81 -16.74
CA ILE A 77 6.16 1.72 -16.62
C ILE A 77 6.86 0.42 -16.17
N ALA A 78 7.99 0.08 -16.79
CA ALA A 78 8.74 -1.12 -16.43
C ALA A 78 9.25 -1.06 -14.98
N ARG A 79 9.73 0.11 -14.53
CA ARG A 79 10.19 0.30 -13.14
C ARG A 79 9.03 0.14 -12.16
N ALA A 80 7.89 0.78 -12.41
CA ALA A 80 6.72 0.66 -11.57
C ALA A 80 6.25 -0.81 -11.46
N HIS A 81 6.24 -1.54 -12.58
CA HIS A 81 5.91 -2.97 -12.57
C HIS A 81 6.87 -3.78 -11.69
N ILE A 82 8.19 -3.58 -11.82
CA ILE A 82 9.21 -4.26 -11.00
C ILE A 82 8.97 -3.99 -9.50
N ASN A 83 8.63 -2.77 -9.13
CA ASN A 83 8.39 -2.41 -7.74
C ASN A 83 7.09 -3.06 -7.20
N VAL A 84 6.04 -3.17 -8.01
CA VAL A 84 4.82 -3.91 -7.65
C VAL A 84 5.12 -5.38 -7.41
N GLU A 85 5.91 -6.03 -8.28
CA GLU A 85 6.32 -7.42 -8.12
C GLU A 85 7.18 -7.62 -6.86
N ALA A 86 8.15 -6.75 -6.60
CA ALA A 86 8.98 -6.81 -5.40
C ALA A 86 8.14 -6.66 -4.11
N ALA A 87 7.19 -5.72 -4.10
CA ALA A 87 6.25 -5.55 -3.00
C ALA A 87 5.37 -6.80 -2.80
N SER A 88 4.93 -7.43 -3.90
CA SER A 88 4.14 -8.67 -3.85
C SER A 88 4.90 -9.81 -3.19
N LEU A 89 6.19 -9.97 -3.50
CA LEU A 89 7.04 -11.00 -2.86
C LEU A 89 7.18 -10.75 -1.36
N MET A 90 7.40 -9.50 -0.93
CA MET A 90 7.48 -9.15 0.50
C MET A 90 6.15 -9.41 1.22
N ARG A 91 5.01 -9.11 0.59
CA ARG A 91 3.69 -9.42 1.14
C ARG A 91 3.51 -10.94 1.32
N TYR A 92 3.89 -11.76 0.33
CA TYR A 92 3.80 -13.22 0.45
C TYR A 92 4.66 -13.75 1.59
N GLU A 93 5.84 -13.18 1.82
CA GLU A 93 6.66 -13.57 2.96
C GLU A 93 5.98 -13.20 4.30
N ALA A 94 5.34 -12.03 4.39
CA ALA A 94 4.55 -11.67 5.57
C ALA A 94 3.40 -12.66 5.81
N CYS A 95 2.67 -13.06 4.75
CA CYS A 95 1.62 -14.07 4.82
C CYS A 95 2.17 -15.42 5.29
N ARG A 96 3.27 -15.88 4.71
CA ARG A 96 3.90 -17.17 5.07
C ARG A 96 4.26 -17.24 6.55
N LEU A 97 4.84 -16.17 7.09
CA LEU A 97 5.18 -16.09 8.51
C LEU A 97 3.92 -16.09 9.39
N PHE A 98 2.91 -15.32 9.00
CA PHE A 98 1.64 -15.26 9.72
C PHE A 98 0.96 -16.63 9.77
N ASP A 99 0.86 -17.33 8.64
CA ASP A 99 0.25 -18.65 8.54
C ASP A 99 1.04 -19.72 9.34
N ALA A 100 2.35 -19.54 9.45
CA ALA A 100 3.25 -20.39 10.25
C ALA A 100 3.21 -20.05 11.75
N HIS A 101 2.44 -19.06 12.19
CA HIS A 101 2.43 -18.53 13.56
C HIS A 101 3.81 -18.02 14.02
N GLU A 102 4.63 -17.54 13.07
CA GLU A 102 5.93 -16.92 13.33
C GLU A 102 5.81 -15.39 13.44
N PRO A 103 6.74 -14.71 14.16
CA PRO A 103 6.74 -13.25 14.21
C PRO A 103 6.83 -12.62 12.82
N CYS A 104 5.79 -11.93 12.37
CA CYS A 104 5.69 -11.34 11.03
C CYS A 104 5.70 -9.80 11.01
N GLY A 105 5.82 -9.14 12.16
CA GLY A 105 5.67 -7.68 12.28
C GLY A 105 6.65 -6.90 11.40
N ALA A 106 7.89 -7.34 11.27
CA ALA A 106 8.88 -6.71 10.40
C ALA A 106 8.45 -6.78 8.93
N GLN A 107 8.11 -7.96 8.45
CA GLN A 107 7.69 -8.20 7.06
C GLN A 107 6.38 -7.51 6.74
N ALA A 108 5.39 -7.53 7.64
CA ALA A 108 4.12 -6.85 7.45
C ALA A 108 4.28 -5.32 7.30
N ASN A 109 5.15 -4.69 8.11
CA ASN A 109 5.47 -3.28 8.00
C ASN A 109 6.20 -2.96 6.68
N MET A 110 7.24 -3.73 6.34
CA MET A 110 7.99 -3.54 5.10
C MET A 110 7.12 -3.78 3.86
N ALA A 111 6.27 -4.82 3.88
CA ALA A 111 5.33 -5.11 2.80
C ALA A 111 4.36 -3.94 2.56
N LYS A 112 3.79 -3.40 3.64
CA LYS A 112 2.86 -2.25 3.54
C LYS A 112 3.55 -1.02 2.96
N LEU A 113 4.75 -0.69 3.41
CA LEU A 113 5.51 0.45 2.88
C LEU A 113 5.81 0.29 1.40
N LEU A 114 6.44 -0.84 1.03
CA LEU A 114 6.81 -1.13 -0.35
C LEU A 114 5.59 -1.14 -1.28
N ALA A 115 4.48 -1.75 -0.86
CA ALA A 115 3.27 -1.84 -1.65
C ALA A 115 2.60 -0.46 -1.85
N ALA A 116 2.54 0.37 -0.81
CA ALA A 116 2.01 1.72 -0.91
C ALA A 116 2.84 2.59 -1.86
N ASP A 117 4.17 2.52 -1.77
CA ASP A 117 5.07 3.27 -2.64
C ASP A 117 4.99 2.78 -4.09
N ALA A 118 4.98 1.46 -4.31
CA ALA A 118 4.86 0.87 -5.64
C ALA A 118 3.52 1.21 -6.32
N SER A 119 2.41 1.12 -5.58
CA SER A 119 1.09 1.51 -6.07
C SER A 119 1.04 3.00 -6.43
N TRP A 120 1.64 3.86 -5.60
CA TRP A 120 1.71 5.29 -5.86
C TRP A 120 2.56 5.62 -7.10
N GLU A 121 3.71 4.95 -7.30
CA GLU A 121 4.53 5.07 -8.51
C GLU A 121 3.75 4.62 -9.76
N ALA A 122 3.06 3.47 -9.67
CA ALA A 122 2.23 2.95 -10.74
C ALA A 122 1.09 3.91 -11.12
N ALA A 123 0.45 4.51 -10.12
CA ALA A 123 -0.60 5.51 -10.31
C ALA A 123 -0.08 6.76 -11.03
N ASN A 124 1.09 7.26 -10.60
CA ASN A 124 1.73 8.42 -11.25
C ASN A 124 2.09 8.11 -12.72
N ALA A 125 2.69 6.96 -12.99
CA ALA A 125 3.01 6.55 -14.37
C ALA A 125 1.72 6.42 -15.21
N CYS A 126 0.68 5.82 -14.68
CA CYS A 126 -0.58 5.65 -15.38
C CYS A 126 -1.24 7.01 -15.71
N LEU A 127 -1.38 7.90 -14.74
CA LEU A 127 -1.94 9.23 -14.95
C LEU A 127 -1.12 10.05 -15.94
N GLN A 128 0.22 10.06 -15.79
CA GLN A 128 1.13 10.78 -16.64
C GLN A 128 1.00 10.38 -18.11
N PHE A 129 0.97 9.08 -18.40
CA PHE A 129 0.97 8.61 -19.78
C PHE A 129 -0.42 8.61 -20.44
N HIS A 130 -1.50 8.70 -19.68
CA HIS A 130 -2.82 9.03 -20.21
C HIS A 130 -2.93 10.53 -20.58
N GLY A 131 -2.07 11.38 -20.03
CA GLY A 131 -2.13 12.81 -20.27
C GLY A 131 -3.49 13.40 -19.89
N GLY A 132 -4.07 14.25 -20.71
CA GLY A 132 -5.39 14.84 -20.44
C GLY A 132 -6.51 13.81 -20.25
N PHE A 133 -6.44 12.66 -20.92
CA PHE A 133 -7.43 11.59 -20.75
C PHE A 133 -7.35 10.91 -19.38
N GLY A 134 -6.24 11.01 -18.67
CA GLY A 134 -6.13 10.52 -17.29
C GLY A 134 -7.06 11.24 -16.30
N PHE A 135 -7.55 12.42 -16.67
CA PHE A 135 -8.52 13.21 -15.87
C PHE A 135 -9.97 13.01 -16.30
N ALA A 136 -10.21 12.28 -17.39
CA ALA A 136 -11.55 12.01 -17.89
C ALA A 136 -12.19 10.84 -17.12
N THR A 137 -13.44 11.00 -16.71
CA THR A 137 -14.16 10.01 -15.89
C THR A 137 -14.31 8.66 -16.58
N GLU A 138 -14.35 8.65 -17.91
CA GLU A 138 -14.46 7.46 -18.75
C GLU A 138 -13.26 6.49 -18.62
N TYR A 139 -12.09 7.02 -18.25
CA TYR A 139 -10.87 6.23 -18.05
C TYR A 139 -10.71 5.74 -16.60
N ASP A 140 -11.41 6.36 -15.66
CA ASP A 140 -11.39 6.02 -14.22
C ASP A 140 -10.00 6.14 -13.52
N VAL A 141 -9.00 6.65 -14.24
CA VAL A 141 -7.62 6.77 -13.74
C VAL A 141 -7.54 7.81 -12.60
N GLU A 142 -8.18 8.97 -12.76
CA GLU A 142 -8.14 10.05 -11.76
C GLU A 142 -8.78 9.65 -10.43
N ARG A 143 -9.87 8.88 -10.49
CA ARG A 143 -10.55 8.37 -9.29
C ARG A 143 -9.66 7.39 -8.56
N LYS A 144 -9.13 6.40 -9.27
CA LYS A 144 -8.23 5.38 -8.71
C LYS A 144 -6.93 5.98 -8.18
N PHE A 145 -6.39 7.02 -8.86
CA PHE A 145 -5.24 7.79 -8.41
C PHE A 145 -5.46 8.43 -7.03
N ARG A 146 -6.63 9.06 -6.81
CA ARG A 146 -6.99 9.63 -5.51
C ARG A 146 -7.17 8.56 -4.43
N GLU A 147 -7.75 7.42 -4.80
CA GLU A 147 -8.00 6.28 -3.91
C GLU A 147 -6.68 5.68 -3.40
N THR A 148 -5.76 5.34 -4.29
CA THR A 148 -4.48 4.73 -3.93
C THR A 148 -3.59 5.64 -3.07
N ARG A 149 -3.80 6.97 -3.11
CA ARG A 149 -3.06 7.91 -2.26
C ARG A 149 -3.34 7.69 -0.77
N LEU A 150 -4.51 7.16 -0.42
CA LEU A 150 -4.87 6.85 0.95
C LEU A 150 -3.85 5.93 1.63
N TYR A 151 -3.32 4.96 0.91
CA TYR A 151 -2.40 3.96 1.46
C TYR A 151 -1.05 4.51 1.93
N GLN A 152 -0.68 5.73 1.54
CA GLN A 152 0.50 6.40 2.08
C GLN A 152 0.32 6.80 3.56
N VAL A 153 -0.92 6.90 4.04
CA VAL A 153 -1.24 7.36 5.39
C VAL A 153 -2.02 6.33 6.22
N ALA A 154 -2.73 5.40 5.61
CA ALA A 154 -3.57 4.41 6.27
C ALA A 154 -3.09 2.96 6.03
N PRO A 155 -3.29 2.03 7.00
CA PRO A 155 -3.73 2.23 8.38
C PRO A 155 -2.63 2.85 9.26
N ILE A 156 -1.38 2.80 8.81
CA ILE A 156 -0.22 3.38 9.46
C ILE A 156 0.58 4.21 8.43
N SER A 157 1.06 5.37 8.83
CA SER A 157 1.85 6.22 7.94
C SER A 157 3.21 5.60 7.61
N THR A 158 3.72 5.93 6.41
CA THR A 158 5.06 5.50 5.96
C THR A 158 6.15 5.94 6.94
N ASN A 159 6.01 7.13 7.56
CA ASN A 159 6.97 7.63 8.54
C ASN A 159 7.06 6.73 9.80
N LEU A 160 5.92 6.29 10.31
CA LEU A 160 5.90 5.39 11.48
C LEU A 160 6.50 4.02 11.15
N ILE A 161 6.29 3.52 9.93
CA ILE A 161 6.93 2.27 9.48
C ILE A 161 8.45 2.44 9.40
N LEU A 162 8.93 3.54 8.84
CA LEU A 162 10.38 3.83 8.77
C LEU A 162 11.00 3.94 10.15
N SER A 163 10.32 4.61 11.10
CA SER A 163 10.76 4.68 12.48
C SER A 163 10.82 3.29 13.13
N TYR A 164 9.80 2.46 12.91
CA TYR A 164 9.79 1.08 13.40
C TYR A 164 10.97 0.26 12.85
N VAL A 165 11.23 0.33 11.56
CA VAL A 165 12.34 -0.39 10.93
C VAL A 165 13.69 0.12 11.47
N ALA A 166 13.84 1.43 11.59
CA ALA A 166 15.08 2.03 12.10
C ALA A 166 15.35 1.58 13.55
N GLU A 167 14.36 1.67 14.42
CA GLU A 167 14.52 1.39 15.86
C GLU A 167 14.56 -0.10 16.15
N HIS A 168 13.60 -0.88 15.63
CA HIS A 168 13.40 -2.27 16.06
C HIS A 168 14.08 -3.29 15.16
N ILE A 169 14.41 -2.95 13.91
CA ILE A 169 15.10 -3.87 13.00
C ILE A 169 16.59 -3.54 12.89
N LEU A 170 16.93 -2.26 12.75
CA LEU A 170 18.32 -1.82 12.58
C LEU A 170 18.99 -1.43 13.91
N GLY A 171 18.25 -1.35 15.02
CA GLY A 171 18.79 -1.01 16.34
C GLY A 171 19.28 0.44 16.45
N LEU A 172 18.73 1.36 15.62
CA LEU A 172 19.09 2.75 15.70
C LEU A 172 18.44 3.43 16.92
N PRO A 173 19.05 4.49 17.46
CA PRO A 173 18.46 5.23 18.58
C PRO A 173 17.08 5.78 18.20
N ARG A 174 16.17 5.78 19.18
CA ARG A 174 14.84 6.37 19.02
C ARG A 174 14.94 7.86 18.71
N SER A 175 14.15 8.31 17.73
CA SER A 175 14.21 9.69 17.22
C SER A 175 13.27 10.66 17.96
N PHE A 176 12.31 10.17 18.76
CA PHE A 176 11.33 10.98 19.51
C PHE A 176 10.83 10.26 20.78
#